data_0ddc6d48640905255a781cf2b47a5cf2
#
_entry.id   0ddc6d48640905255a781cf2b47a5cf2
#
_cell.length_a   1.000
_cell.length_b   1.000
_cell.length_c   1.000
_cell.angle_alpha   90.00
_cell.angle_beta   90.00
_cell.angle_gamma   90.00
#
_symmetry.space_group_name_H-M   'P 1'
#
loop_
_entity.id
_entity.type
_entity.pdbx_description
1 polymer ?
#
loop_
_entity_poly.entity_id
_entity_poly.type
_entity_poly.pdbx_seq_one_letter_code
_entity_poly.pdbx_strand_id
1 'polypeptide(L)'
;SRLFTLSGLSSRYPESSLFNRHDFGGFAHDRIVEVDWVPGTFTLFRKKLLDDLHGFDERFFIYYEETDLCRRAKKAGWKVFFIPDAEVEHIGGASSKTREDQQFNEAAAQIGLFSLRSACLYYYKYGGLPGVIANMGLMIMWNLARITLNRFRNRPDSQAKVAGSWNAIRMMHQALRDTHYGRISPPTPW
;
A
#
# COMPACT_ATOMS: atom_id res chain seq x y z
N SER A 1 0.13 3.57 12.58
CA SER A 1 1.15 2.64 12.14
C SER A 1 1.95 3.15 10.96
N ARG A 2 1.35 3.75 9.91
CA ARG A 2 2.10 4.27 8.76
C ARG A 2 3.24 5.25 9.14
N LEU A 3 3.06 6.05 10.19
CA LEU A 3 4.12 6.90 10.74
C LEU A 3 5.31 6.08 11.25
N PHE A 4 5.06 4.95 11.89
CA PHE A 4 6.13 4.09 12.40
C PHE A 4 6.91 3.40 11.28
N THR A 5 6.22 2.98 10.21
CA THR A 5 6.87 2.45 9.01
C THR A 5 7.72 3.52 8.31
N LEU A 6 7.16 4.71 8.11
CA LEU A 6 7.86 5.84 7.49
C LEU A 6 9.07 6.30 8.30
N SER A 7 8.97 6.35 9.63
CA SER A 7 10.06 6.74 10.52
C SER A 7 11.15 5.68 10.70
N GLY A 8 10.92 4.46 10.20
CA GLY A 8 11.80 3.32 10.40
C GLY A 8 11.69 2.66 11.77
N LEU A 9 10.76 3.12 12.63
CA LEU A 9 10.56 2.53 13.95
C LEU A 9 10.06 1.09 13.85
N SER A 10 9.18 0.79 12.87
CA SER A 10 8.74 -0.59 12.62
C SER A 10 9.90 -1.52 12.27
N SER A 11 10.82 -1.08 11.41
CA SER A 11 12.00 -1.87 11.03
C SER A 11 13.03 -1.98 12.15
N ARG A 12 13.14 -0.95 13.00
CA ARG A 12 14.08 -0.96 14.14
C ARG A 12 13.59 -1.83 15.29
N TYR A 13 12.29 -1.96 15.44
CA TYR A 13 11.63 -2.73 16.49
C TYR A 13 10.60 -3.69 15.88
N PRO A 14 11.03 -4.70 15.10
CA PRO A 14 10.13 -5.57 14.34
C PRO A 14 9.18 -6.38 15.21
N GLU A 15 9.58 -6.71 16.43
CA GLU A 15 8.77 -7.48 17.38
C GLU A 15 7.83 -6.61 18.25
N SER A 16 7.86 -5.29 18.06
CA SER A 16 7.05 -4.40 18.89
C SER A 16 5.59 -4.42 18.47
N SER A 17 4.73 -4.79 19.41
CA SER A 17 3.26 -4.73 19.25
C SER A 17 2.73 -3.31 19.05
N LEU A 18 3.50 -2.28 19.39
CA LEU A 18 3.15 -0.87 19.18
C LEU A 18 3.65 -0.36 17.84
N PHE A 19 4.96 -0.50 17.55
CA PHE A 19 5.58 0.07 16.37
C PHE A 19 5.34 -0.75 15.10
N ASN A 20 5.16 -2.06 15.25
CA ASN A 20 4.91 -2.98 14.15
C ASN A 20 3.55 -3.70 14.26
N ARG A 21 2.57 -3.06 14.87
CA ARG A 21 1.22 -3.62 15.02
C ARG A 21 0.56 -3.96 13.68
N HIS A 22 0.90 -3.23 12.62
CA HIS A 22 0.33 -3.45 11.29
C HIS A 22 0.74 -4.80 10.70
N ASP A 23 1.99 -5.18 10.91
CA ASP A 23 2.58 -6.42 10.38
C ASP A 23 2.65 -7.51 11.45
N PHE A 24 1.81 -7.41 12.47
CA PHE A 24 1.76 -8.34 13.60
C PHE A 24 3.14 -8.59 14.24
N GLY A 25 3.91 -7.52 14.47
CA GLY A 25 5.24 -7.62 15.09
C GLY A 25 5.23 -8.42 16.39
N GLY A 26 6.19 -9.34 16.51
CA GLY A 26 6.27 -10.33 17.60
C GLY A 26 5.35 -11.53 17.44
N PHE A 27 4.61 -11.65 16.34
CA PHE A 27 3.83 -12.84 16.03
C PHE A 27 4.69 -13.87 15.28
N ALA A 28 4.79 -15.08 15.82
CA ALA A 28 5.65 -16.14 15.27
C ALA A 28 5.11 -16.78 13.97
N HIS A 29 3.91 -16.43 13.52
CA HIS A 29 3.23 -17.00 12.35
C HIS A 29 3.04 -18.53 12.41
N ASP A 30 2.88 -19.06 13.61
CA ASP A 30 2.84 -20.48 13.94
C ASP A 30 1.43 -21.02 14.25
N ARG A 31 0.42 -20.17 14.21
CA ARG A 31 -0.97 -20.53 14.53
C ARG A 31 -1.98 -19.75 13.72
N ILE A 32 -3.18 -20.26 13.62
CA ILE A 32 -4.31 -19.56 12.98
C ILE A 32 -4.70 -18.34 13.82
N VAL A 33 -4.75 -17.17 13.17
CA VAL A 33 -5.12 -15.90 13.82
C VAL A 33 -6.12 -15.13 12.95
N GLU A 34 -7.16 -14.59 13.57
CA GLU A 34 -8.04 -13.64 12.91
C GLU A 34 -7.30 -12.32 12.68
N VAL A 35 -7.29 -11.84 11.44
CA VAL A 35 -6.58 -10.64 11.00
C VAL A 35 -7.53 -9.64 10.35
N ASP A 36 -7.08 -8.41 10.14
CA ASP A 36 -7.90 -7.40 9.47
C ASP A 36 -7.91 -7.55 7.95
N TRP A 37 -6.80 -7.98 7.39
CA TRP A 37 -6.62 -8.19 5.97
C TRP A 37 -5.45 -9.14 5.71
N VAL A 38 -5.38 -9.67 4.51
CA VAL A 38 -4.27 -10.49 4.00
C VAL A 38 -3.84 -9.94 2.64
N PRO A 39 -2.54 -10.05 2.27
CA PRO A 39 -2.06 -9.63 0.95
C PRO A 39 -2.65 -10.54 -0.14
N GLY A 40 -2.93 -9.96 -1.30
CA GLY A 40 -3.49 -10.68 -2.45
C GLY A 40 -2.58 -11.71 -3.11
N THR A 41 -1.35 -11.87 -2.63
CA THR A 41 -0.35 -12.82 -3.15
C THR A 41 -0.84 -14.27 -3.09
N PHE A 42 -1.45 -14.64 -1.97
CA PHE A 42 -2.07 -15.96 -1.80
C PHE A 42 -3.25 -15.85 -0.83
N THR A 43 -4.46 -15.85 -1.37
CA THR A 43 -5.68 -15.72 -0.59
C THR A 43 -6.76 -16.64 -1.12
N LEU A 44 -7.39 -17.39 -0.23
CA LEU A 44 -8.51 -18.25 -0.54
C LEU A 44 -9.80 -17.58 -0.07
N PHE A 45 -10.75 -17.40 -0.98
CA PHE A 45 -12.06 -16.84 -0.66
C PHE A 45 -13.15 -17.91 -0.75
N ARG A 46 -14.11 -17.87 0.15
CA ARG A 46 -15.33 -18.64 -0.03
C ARG A 46 -16.14 -18.05 -1.19
N LYS A 47 -16.60 -18.92 -2.11
CA LYS A 47 -17.40 -18.49 -3.27
C LYS A 47 -18.60 -17.64 -2.84
N LYS A 48 -19.33 -18.07 -1.79
CA LYS A 48 -20.46 -17.31 -1.25
C LYS A 48 -20.09 -15.88 -0.85
N LEU A 49 -18.92 -15.63 -0.27
CA LEU A 49 -18.46 -14.28 0.05
C LEU A 49 -18.30 -13.44 -1.21
N LEU A 50 -17.69 -14.02 -2.26
CA LEU A 50 -17.51 -13.31 -3.52
C LEU A 50 -18.84 -13.01 -4.20
N ASP A 51 -19.77 -13.95 -4.16
CA ASP A 51 -21.13 -13.77 -4.70
C ASP A 51 -21.89 -12.67 -3.92
N ASP A 52 -21.86 -12.71 -2.59
CA ASP A 52 -22.56 -11.74 -1.72
C ASP A 52 -21.97 -10.31 -1.85
N LEU A 53 -20.67 -10.18 -2.06
CA LEU A 53 -19.97 -8.89 -2.14
C LEU A 53 -19.65 -8.43 -3.57
N HIS A 54 -20.07 -9.19 -4.58
CA HIS A 54 -19.80 -8.90 -6.00
C HIS A 54 -18.30 -8.82 -6.33
N GLY A 55 -17.48 -9.65 -5.68
CA GLY A 55 -16.04 -9.75 -5.94
C GLY A 55 -15.23 -8.51 -5.55
N PHE A 56 -14.15 -8.26 -6.28
CA PHE A 56 -13.33 -7.08 -6.12
C PHE A 56 -14.01 -5.83 -6.67
N ASP A 57 -13.68 -4.68 -6.10
CA ASP A 57 -14.12 -3.39 -6.62
C ASP A 57 -13.25 -3.00 -7.81
N GLU A 58 -13.82 -3.00 -9.02
CA GLU A 58 -13.12 -2.78 -10.30
C GLU A 58 -12.47 -1.39 -10.42
N ARG A 59 -12.73 -0.47 -9.49
CA ARG A 59 -12.04 0.83 -9.45
C ARG A 59 -10.56 0.69 -9.09
N PHE A 60 -10.19 -0.40 -8.40
CA PHE A 60 -8.80 -0.69 -8.06
C PHE A 60 -8.16 -1.52 -9.15
N PHE A 61 -7.22 -0.95 -9.90
CA PHE A 61 -6.47 -1.68 -10.91
C PHE A 61 -5.43 -2.62 -10.30
N ILE A 62 -4.69 -2.15 -9.30
CA ILE A 62 -3.72 -2.93 -8.54
C ILE A 62 -3.51 -2.27 -7.17
N TYR A 63 -3.31 -3.07 -6.13
CA TYR A 63 -3.24 -2.68 -4.73
C TYR A 63 -4.54 -2.12 -4.17
N TYR A 64 -4.81 -2.37 -2.91
CA TYR A 64 -6.01 -2.04 -2.16
C TYR A 64 -7.27 -2.82 -2.54
N GLU A 65 -7.29 -3.57 -3.65
CA GLU A 65 -8.43 -4.42 -4.02
C GLU A 65 -8.70 -5.48 -2.95
N GLU A 66 -7.67 -6.18 -2.48
CA GLU A 66 -7.76 -7.17 -1.41
C GLU A 66 -8.05 -6.53 -0.05
N THR A 67 -7.46 -5.37 0.21
CA THR A 67 -7.70 -4.61 1.44
C THR A 67 -9.15 -4.14 1.52
N ASP A 68 -9.70 -3.68 0.40
CA ASP A 68 -11.11 -3.29 0.27
C ASP A 68 -12.04 -4.49 0.46
N LEU A 69 -11.74 -5.61 -0.19
CA LEU A 69 -12.55 -6.82 -0.09
C LEU A 69 -12.55 -7.37 1.34
N CYS A 70 -11.40 -7.46 2.00
CA CYS A 70 -11.31 -7.87 3.40
C CYS A 70 -12.12 -6.95 4.31
N ARG A 71 -12.07 -5.63 4.09
CA ARG A 71 -12.85 -4.66 4.87
C ARG A 71 -14.36 -4.81 4.64
N ARG A 72 -14.79 -5.02 3.40
CA ARG A 72 -16.21 -5.30 3.07
C ARG A 72 -16.67 -6.63 3.67
N ALA A 73 -15.84 -7.65 3.60
CA ALA A 73 -16.08 -8.95 4.21
C ALA A 73 -16.32 -8.83 5.72
N LYS A 74 -15.42 -8.17 6.45
CA LYS A 74 -15.58 -7.94 7.89
C LYS A 74 -16.84 -7.13 8.22
N LYS A 75 -17.17 -6.12 7.43
CA LYS A 75 -18.41 -5.33 7.59
C LYS A 75 -19.66 -6.18 7.37
N ALA A 76 -19.58 -7.19 6.52
CA ALA A 76 -20.67 -8.14 6.27
C ALA A 76 -20.70 -9.33 7.25
N GLY A 77 -19.87 -9.32 8.31
CA GLY A 77 -19.83 -10.35 9.34
C GLY A 77 -18.93 -11.55 9.02
N TRP A 78 -18.20 -11.53 7.89
CA TRP A 78 -17.19 -12.53 7.58
C TRP A 78 -15.92 -12.29 8.37
N LYS A 79 -15.15 -13.36 8.58
CA LYS A 79 -13.85 -13.31 9.25
C LYS A 79 -12.72 -13.55 8.25
N VAL A 80 -11.59 -12.93 8.50
CA VAL A 80 -10.35 -13.12 7.74
C VAL A 80 -9.34 -13.79 8.65
N PHE A 81 -8.71 -14.86 8.19
CA PHE A 81 -7.73 -15.62 8.97
C PHE A 81 -6.40 -15.72 8.25
N PHE A 82 -5.33 -15.60 9.00
CA PHE A 82 -4.03 -16.12 8.63
C PHE A 82 -3.96 -17.61 9.00
N ILE A 83 -3.51 -18.44 8.05
CA ILE A 83 -3.38 -19.90 8.23
C ILE A 83 -1.93 -20.27 7.91
N PRO A 84 -1.16 -20.80 8.88
CA PRO A 84 0.27 -21.09 8.70
C PRO A 84 0.55 -22.37 7.89
N ASP A 85 -0.45 -23.26 7.75
CA ASP A 85 -0.28 -24.58 7.13
C ASP A 85 -0.06 -24.54 5.60
N ALA A 86 -0.24 -23.37 4.99
CA ALA A 86 -0.04 -23.16 3.55
C ALA A 86 1.07 -22.14 3.33
N GLU A 87 2.16 -22.58 2.73
CA GLU A 87 3.30 -21.75 2.39
C GLU A 87 3.39 -21.55 0.87
N VAL A 88 3.71 -20.34 0.44
CA VAL A 88 3.96 -20.01 -0.95
C VAL A 88 5.23 -19.18 -1.09
N GLU A 89 6.04 -19.48 -2.09
CA GLU A 89 7.17 -18.64 -2.44
C GLU A 89 6.70 -17.49 -3.34
N HIS A 90 6.82 -16.26 -2.85
CA HIS A 90 6.48 -15.06 -3.61
C HIS A 90 7.72 -14.40 -4.20
N ILE A 91 7.89 -14.50 -5.51
CA ILE A 91 8.96 -13.82 -6.24
C ILE A 91 8.55 -12.35 -6.45
N GLY A 92 8.93 -11.50 -5.50
CA GLY A 92 8.59 -10.08 -5.53
C GLY A 92 9.01 -9.39 -6.84
N GLY A 93 8.09 -8.61 -7.41
CA GLY A 93 8.35 -7.84 -8.61
C GLY A 93 8.35 -8.63 -9.92
N ALA A 94 8.02 -9.93 -9.92
CA ALA A 94 7.95 -10.74 -11.14
C ALA A 94 6.96 -10.16 -12.16
N SER A 95 5.79 -9.74 -11.71
CA SER A 95 4.76 -9.11 -12.56
C SER A 95 5.18 -7.76 -13.16
N SER A 96 6.13 -7.07 -12.54
CA SER A 96 6.67 -5.80 -13.05
C SER A 96 7.82 -5.96 -14.03
N LYS A 97 8.36 -7.19 -14.15
CA LYS A 97 9.48 -7.53 -15.06
C LYS A 97 9.01 -8.08 -16.41
N THR A 98 7.72 -8.03 -16.71
CA THR A 98 7.12 -8.69 -17.88
C THR A 98 7.47 -8.04 -19.22
N ARG A 99 8.21 -6.94 -19.26
CA ARG A 99 8.77 -6.35 -20.47
C ARG A 99 10.29 -6.32 -20.38
N GLU A 100 10.95 -7.07 -21.22
CA GLU A 100 12.43 -7.13 -21.31
C GLU A 100 13.06 -5.78 -21.72
N ASP A 101 12.27 -4.87 -22.30
CA ASP A 101 12.67 -3.56 -22.81
C ASP A 101 12.53 -2.41 -21.79
N GLN A 102 11.90 -2.66 -20.63
CA GLN A 102 11.74 -1.63 -19.61
C GLN A 102 12.82 -1.71 -18.54
N GLN A 103 13.48 -0.58 -18.30
CA GLN A 103 14.39 -0.45 -17.17
C GLN A 103 13.60 -0.62 -15.85
N PHE A 104 14.15 -1.39 -14.91
CA PHE A 104 13.55 -1.68 -13.60
C PHE A 104 13.02 -0.44 -12.86
N ASN A 105 13.68 0.72 -13.03
CA ASN A 105 13.28 1.97 -12.41
C ASN A 105 11.98 2.54 -12.97
N GLU A 106 11.67 2.34 -14.25
CA GLU A 106 10.44 2.82 -14.88
C GLU A 106 9.24 1.98 -14.46
N ALA A 107 9.39 0.66 -14.44
CA ALA A 107 8.37 -0.26 -13.97
C ALA A 107 8.04 -0.03 -12.48
N ALA A 108 9.04 0.17 -11.64
CA ALA A 108 8.86 0.46 -10.23
C ALA A 108 8.15 1.82 -10.01
N ALA A 109 8.46 2.83 -10.80
CA ALA A 109 7.79 4.13 -10.76
C ALA A 109 6.31 4.02 -11.19
N GLN A 110 6.01 3.26 -12.23
CA GLN A 110 4.66 3.02 -12.70
C GLN A 110 3.80 2.29 -11.65
N ILE A 111 4.33 1.23 -11.06
CA ILE A 111 3.66 0.49 -9.97
C ILE A 111 3.44 1.40 -8.76
N GLY A 112 4.41 2.25 -8.43
CA GLY A 112 4.28 3.25 -7.37
C GLY A 112 3.12 4.23 -7.62
N LEU A 113 2.96 4.70 -8.87
CA LEU A 113 1.86 5.57 -9.25
C LEU A 113 0.50 4.86 -9.15
N PHE A 114 0.40 3.61 -9.60
CA PHE A 114 -0.82 2.81 -9.46
C PHE A 114 -1.21 2.63 -7.99
N SER A 115 -0.25 2.29 -7.14
CA SER A 115 -0.48 2.18 -5.69
C SER A 115 -0.98 3.49 -5.07
N LEU A 116 -0.46 4.64 -5.50
CA LEU A 116 -0.92 5.95 -5.03
C LEU A 116 -2.33 6.29 -5.52
N ARG A 117 -2.66 5.96 -6.78
CA ARG A 117 -4.03 6.11 -7.33
C ARG A 117 -5.02 5.26 -6.53
N SER A 118 -4.71 3.99 -6.31
CA SER A 118 -5.55 3.08 -5.50
C SER A 118 -5.68 3.56 -4.06
N ALA A 119 -4.61 4.10 -3.47
CA ALA A 119 -4.69 4.73 -2.15
C ALA A 119 -5.67 5.92 -2.14
N CYS A 120 -5.64 6.80 -3.14
CA CYS A 120 -6.60 7.90 -3.25
C CYS A 120 -8.04 7.39 -3.29
N LEU A 121 -8.33 6.38 -4.13
CA LEU A 121 -9.65 5.77 -4.26
C LEU A 121 -10.11 5.14 -2.94
N TYR A 122 -9.24 4.38 -2.28
CA TYR A 122 -9.54 3.72 -1.02
C TYR A 122 -9.84 4.72 0.11
N TYR A 123 -8.97 5.70 0.29
CA TYR A 123 -9.17 6.71 1.34
C TYR A 123 -10.36 7.61 1.06
N TYR A 124 -10.70 7.85 -0.21
CA TYR A 124 -11.94 8.55 -0.57
C TYR A 124 -13.18 7.69 -0.26
N LYS A 125 -13.17 6.41 -0.65
CA LYS A 125 -14.28 5.47 -0.43
C LYS A 125 -14.69 5.39 1.05
N TYR A 126 -13.71 5.43 1.96
CA TYR A 126 -13.96 5.20 3.38
C TYR A 126 -13.84 6.44 4.27
N GLY A 127 -13.24 7.50 3.81
CA GLY A 127 -13.02 8.72 4.60
C GLY A 127 -13.32 10.01 3.83
N GLY A 128 -13.84 9.90 2.60
CA GLY A 128 -14.10 11.06 1.76
C GLY A 128 -12.85 11.87 1.45
N LEU A 129 -13.04 13.11 1.03
CA LEU A 129 -11.95 14.04 0.76
C LEU A 129 -11.03 14.27 1.98
N PRO A 130 -11.53 14.40 3.21
CA PRO A 130 -10.67 14.51 4.39
C PRO A 130 -9.72 13.32 4.56
N GLY A 131 -10.17 12.10 4.28
CA GLY A 131 -9.34 10.89 4.33
C GLY A 131 -8.19 10.94 3.32
N VAL A 132 -8.47 11.38 2.09
CA VAL A 132 -7.44 11.54 1.06
C VAL A 132 -6.42 12.61 1.46
N ILE A 133 -6.90 13.78 1.91
CA ILE A 133 -6.03 14.89 2.33
C ILE A 133 -5.15 14.47 3.50
N ALA A 134 -5.70 13.81 4.51
CA ALA A 134 -4.94 13.35 5.66
C ALA A 134 -3.85 12.33 5.26
N ASN A 135 -4.19 11.35 4.41
CA ASN A 135 -3.22 10.35 3.97
C ASN A 135 -2.12 10.95 3.09
N MET A 136 -2.49 11.70 2.05
CA MET A 136 -1.52 12.29 1.12
C MET A 136 -0.72 13.41 1.78
N GLY A 137 -1.35 14.24 2.60
CA GLY A 137 -0.69 15.29 3.37
C GLY A 137 0.38 14.74 4.30
N LEU A 138 0.08 13.63 5.01
CA LEU A 138 1.06 12.95 5.86
C LEU A 138 2.27 12.45 5.05
N MET A 139 2.04 11.87 3.89
CA MET A 139 3.11 11.38 3.02
C MET A 139 3.95 12.53 2.44
N ILE A 140 3.32 13.60 2.01
CA ILE A 140 4.01 14.81 1.50
C ILE A 140 4.86 15.42 2.62
N MET A 141 4.28 15.62 3.80
CA MET A 141 4.97 16.17 4.96
C MET A 141 6.19 15.33 5.35
N TRP A 142 6.06 13.98 5.33
CA TRP A 142 7.19 13.09 5.56
C TRP A 142 8.29 13.26 4.50
N ASN A 143 7.95 13.34 3.22
CA ASN A 143 8.94 13.54 2.15
C ASN A 143 9.61 14.92 2.24
N LEU A 144 8.89 15.97 2.61
CA LEU A 144 9.47 17.29 2.87
C LEU A 144 10.46 17.26 4.04
N ALA A 145 10.10 16.58 5.14
CA ALA A 145 11.00 16.38 6.26
C ALA A 145 12.27 15.60 5.85
N ARG A 146 12.13 14.55 5.02
CA ARG A 146 13.27 13.82 4.46
C ARG A 146 14.17 14.70 3.59
N ILE A 147 13.59 15.53 2.74
CA ILE A 147 14.34 16.49 1.92
C ILE A 147 15.14 17.41 2.82
N THR A 148 14.49 18.05 3.79
CA THR A 148 15.15 18.96 4.72
C THR A 148 16.29 18.29 5.48
N LEU A 149 16.02 17.14 6.11
CA LEU A 149 17.03 16.40 6.87
C LEU A 149 18.22 15.96 6.01
N ASN A 150 17.99 15.49 4.77
CA ASN A 150 19.07 15.01 3.92
C ASN A 150 19.81 16.15 3.21
N ARG A 151 19.22 17.32 3.05
CA ARG A 151 19.90 18.51 2.51
C ARG A 151 21.03 19.00 3.42
N PHE A 152 20.87 18.82 4.74
CA PHE A 152 21.88 19.21 5.74
C PHE A 152 22.82 18.07 6.13
N ARG A 153 22.61 16.85 5.63
CA ARG A 153 23.46 15.70 5.90
C ARG A 153 24.45 15.49 4.75
N ASN A 154 25.73 15.54 5.07
CA ASN A 154 26.79 15.26 4.10
C ASN A 154 27.07 13.74 4.02
N ARG A 155 26.11 12.97 3.47
CA ARG A 155 26.24 11.53 3.26
C ARG A 155 26.17 11.20 1.78
N PRO A 156 26.87 10.15 1.29
CA PRO A 156 26.90 9.79 -0.13
C PRO A 156 25.52 9.57 -0.77
N ASP A 157 24.54 9.09 0.01
CA ASP A 157 23.19 8.78 -0.45
C ASP A 157 22.17 9.92 -0.27
N SER A 158 22.60 11.06 0.30
CA SER A 158 21.70 12.18 0.62
C SER A 158 21.05 12.78 -0.62
N GLN A 159 21.79 12.97 -1.71
CA GLN A 159 21.26 13.53 -2.95
C GLN A 159 20.22 12.60 -3.58
N ALA A 160 20.49 11.29 -3.63
CA ALA A 160 19.54 10.30 -4.13
C ALA A 160 18.24 10.27 -3.30
N LYS A 161 18.34 10.38 -1.97
CA LYS A 161 17.17 10.46 -1.07
C LYS A 161 16.35 11.73 -1.29
N VAL A 162 16.99 12.86 -1.54
CA VAL A 162 16.31 14.12 -1.86
C VAL A 162 15.58 14.01 -3.19
N ALA A 163 16.26 13.52 -4.25
CA ALA A 163 15.67 13.32 -5.56
C ALA A 163 14.48 12.34 -5.52
N GLY A 164 14.63 11.21 -4.84
CA GLY A 164 13.56 10.23 -4.64
C GLY A 164 12.35 10.80 -3.89
N SER A 165 12.57 11.67 -2.90
CA SER A 165 11.47 12.32 -2.18
C SER A 165 10.73 13.34 -3.04
N TRP A 166 11.41 14.09 -3.87
CA TRP A 166 10.77 14.98 -4.86
C TRP A 166 9.96 14.21 -5.89
N ASN A 167 10.50 13.09 -6.39
CA ASN A 167 9.78 12.22 -7.31
C ASN A 167 8.49 11.66 -6.67
N ALA A 168 8.58 11.18 -5.42
CA ALA A 168 7.42 10.71 -4.67
C ALA A 168 6.35 11.80 -4.53
N ILE A 169 6.72 13.04 -4.22
CA ILE A 169 5.77 14.17 -4.15
C ILE A 169 5.10 14.43 -5.51
N ARG A 170 5.88 14.41 -6.61
CA ARG A 170 5.31 14.57 -7.97
C ARG A 170 4.30 13.47 -8.29
N MET A 171 4.63 12.22 -7.98
CA MET A 171 3.73 11.07 -8.19
C MET A 171 2.45 11.20 -7.35
N MET A 172 2.54 11.69 -6.11
CA MET A 172 1.35 11.96 -5.28
C MET A 172 0.45 13.03 -5.89
N HIS A 173 1.02 14.12 -6.39
CA HIS A 173 0.27 15.15 -7.11
C HIS A 173 -0.38 14.61 -8.38
N GLN A 174 0.33 13.77 -9.13
CA GLN A 174 -0.20 13.11 -10.30
C GLN A 174 -1.38 12.21 -9.93
N ALA A 175 -1.22 11.33 -8.92
CA ALA A 175 -2.29 10.44 -8.47
C ALA A 175 -3.54 11.21 -8.01
N LEU A 176 -3.37 12.32 -7.28
CA LEU A 176 -4.48 13.17 -6.87
C LEU A 176 -5.25 13.75 -8.08
N ARG A 177 -4.53 14.20 -9.10
CA ARG A 177 -5.16 14.74 -10.35
C ARG A 177 -5.85 13.64 -11.13
N ASP A 178 -5.16 12.53 -11.38
CA ASP A 178 -5.65 11.41 -12.19
C ASP A 178 -6.92 10.80 -11.61
N THR A 179 -7.04 10.78 -10.29
CA THR A 179 -8.20 10.22 -9.57
C THR A 179 -9.22 11.29 -9.17
N HIS A 180 -9.04 12.55 -9.56
CA HIS A 180 -9.85 13.66 -9.06
C HIS A 180 -10.02 13.61 -7.53
N TYR A 181 -8.88 13.52 -6.83
CA TYR A 181 -8.83 13.35 -5.36
C TYR A 181 -9.55 12.08 -4.86
N GLY A 182 -9.42 10.98 -5.61
CA GLY A 182 -9.99 9.68 -5.25
C GLY A 182 -11.45 9.46 -5.63
N ARG A 183 -12.06 10.38 -6.36
CA ARG A 183 -13.47 10.30 -6.76
C ARG A 183 -13.71 9.35 -7.91
N ILE A 184 -12.78 9.28 -8.85
CA ILE A 184 -12.90 8.47 -10.08
C ILE A 184 -11.67 7.59 -10.27
N SER A 185 -11.88 6.39 -10.83
CA SER A 185 -10.78 5.58 -11.34
C SER A 185 -10.39 6.10 -12.72
N PRO A 186 -9.09 6.24 -13.02
CA PRO A 186 -8.64 6.60 -14.36
C PRO A 186 -9.13 5.56 -15.38
N PRO A 187 -9.59 5.98 -16.57
CA PRO A 187 -10.14 5.07 -17.59
C PRO A 187 -9.06 4.13 -18.18
N THR A 188 -7.81 4.58 -18.17
CA THR A 188 -6.63 3.81 -18.59
C THR A 188 -5.59 3.92 -17.50
N PRO A 189 -5.53 2.94 -16.58
CA PRO A 189 -4.58 2.99 -15.47
C PRO A 189 -3.13 2.79 -15.90
N TRP A 190 -2.88 2.17 -17.06
CA TRP A 190 -1.56 1.92 -17.66
C TRP A 190 -1.21 2.92 -18.76
#